data_f57afa8b62cef7edff6b26bc4e9db778
#
_entry.id   f57afa8b62cef7edff6b26bc4e9db778
#
_cell.length_a   1.000
_cell.length_b   1.000
_cell.length_c   1.000
_cell.angle_alpha   90.00
_cell.angle_beta   90.00
_cell.angle_gamma   90.00
#
_symmetry.space_group_name_H-M   'P 1'
#
loop_
_entity.id
_entity.type
_entity.pdbx_description
1 polymer ?
#
loop_
_entity_poly.entity_id
_entity_poly.type
_entity_poly.pdbx_seq_one_letter_code
_entity_poly.pdbx_strand_id
1 'polypeptide(L)'
;MEQEYTNICSACRKAAHFSQEQWAEALHVSVDTVKGWERNIRIPSNYHVCLMVDLCGESWYAYKHLRQTSDCLGVLPDTERQPLPLAVIRLVNRIIRFADQNRDKQLLQIAEDGTIDEKERPIYDEIVRELNDIVGAAYTLRYAEGASYEQT
;
A
#
# COMPACT_ATOMS: atom_id res chain seq x y z
N MET A 1 17.42 10.30 6.71
CA MET A 1 16.80 10.96 5.54
C MET A 1 15.32 11.03 5.82
N GLU A 2 14.78 12.22 6.02
CA GLU A 2 13.35 12.42 6.02
C GLU A 2 12.83 11.95 4.65
N GLN A 3 12.07 10.89 4.66
CA GLN A 3 11.36 10.44 3.47
C GLN A 3 10.37 11.55 3.14
N GLU A 4 10.66 12.27 2.06
CA GLU A 4 9.83 13.36 1.58
C GLU A 4 8.40 12.83 1.38
N TYR A 5 7.48 13.31 2.22
CA TYR A 5 6.07 12.95 2.13
C TYR A 5 5.60 13.31 0.72
N THR A 6 5.48 12.31 -0.15
CA THR A 6 4.96 12.55 -1.49
C THR A 6 3.53 13.01 -1.34
N ASN A 7 3.28 14.24 -1.72
CA ASN A 7 2.02 14.92 -1.45
C ASN A 7 0.86 14.27 -2.21
N ILE A 8 0.17 13.36 -1.50
CA ILE A 8 -1.00 12.65 -2.06
C ILE A 8 -2.14 13.61 -2.38
N CYS A 9 -2.29 14.70 -1.63
CA CYS A 9 -3.39 15.65 -1.82
C CYS A 9 -3.29 16.34 -3.17
N SER A 10 -2.09 16.86 -3.51
CA SER A 10 -1.86 17.48 -4.82
C SER A 10 -1.97 16.48 -5.96
N ALA A 11 -1.44 15.26 -5.79
CA ALA A 11 -1.50 14.22 -6.81
C ALA A 11 -2.94 13.77 -7.07
N CYS A 12 -3.71 13.50 -6.00
CA CYS A 12 -5.11 13.10 -6.08
C CYS A 12 -5.99 14.18 -6.73
N ARG A 13 -5.83 15.45 -6.32
CA ARG A 13 -6.53 16.58 -6.94
C ARG A 13 -6.24 16.72 -8.43
N LYS A 14 -4.97 16.61 -8.82
CA LYS A 14 -4.56 16.69 -10.23
C LYS A 14 -5.11 15.52 -11.03
N ALA A 15 -5.12 14.32 -10.47
CA ALA A 15 -5.72 13.14 -11.10
C ALA A 15 -7.22 13.32 -11.34
N ALA A 16 -7.91 14.00 -10.42
CA ALA A 16 -9.33 14.34 -10.54
C ALA A 16 -9.60 15.60 -11.40
N HIS A 17 -8.56 16.28 -11.90
CA HIS A 17 -8.67 17.50 -12.71
C HIS A 17 -9.33 18.69 -12.01
N PHE A 18 -9.20 18.81 -10.68
CA PHE A 18 -9.76 19.92 -9.90
C PHE A 18 -8.75 21.04 -9.70
N SER A 19 -9.25 22.32 -9.69
CA SER A 19 -8.51 23.44 -9.10
C SER A 19 -8.45 23.31 -7.57
N GLN A 20 -7.60 24.11 -6.89
CA GLN A 20 -7.59 24.11 -5.42
C GLN A 20 -8.91 24.57 -4.80
N GLU A 21 -9.57 25.52 -5.44
CA GLU A 21 -10.88 26.05 -5.04
C GLU A 21 -11.97 24.99 -5.18
N GLN A 22 -12.05 24.34 -6.35
CA GLN A 22 -12.99 23.25 -6.60
C GLN A 22 -12.76 22.07 -5.65
N TRP A 23 -11.49 21.74 -5.37
CA TRP A 23 -11.14 20.67 -4.45
C TRP A 23 -11.55 20.99 -3.02
N ALA A 24 -11.34 22.23 -2.57
CA ALA A 24 -11.78 22.71 -1.26
C ALA A 24 -13.31 22.63 -1.11
N GLU A 25 -14.06 23.05 -2.14
CA GLU A 25 -15.51 22.95 -2.17
C GLU A 25 -15.99 21.50 -2.08
N ALA A 26 -15.43 20.61 -2.91
CA ALA A 26 -15.79 19.18 -2.95
C ALA A 26 -15.47 18.45 -1.64
N LEU A 27 -14.44 18.87 -0.92
CA LEU A 27 -14.03 18.29 0.36
C LEU A 27 -14.64 19.02 1.57
N HIS A 28 -15.45 20.04 1.36
CA HIS A 28 -16.07 20.88 2.40
C HIS A 28 -15.05 21.50 3.38
N VAL A 29 -13.94 22.01 2.84
CA VAL A 29 -12.89 22.66 3.62
C VAL A 29 -12.52 24.02 3.00
N SER A 30 -11.72 24.82 3.71
CA SER A 30 -11.19 26.07 3.14
C SER A 30 -10.06 25.82 2.13
N VAL A 31 -9.87 26.72 1.19
CA VAL A 31 -8.73 26.69 0.23
C VAL A 31 -7.40 26.71 0.98
N ASP A 32 -7.31 27.43 2.10
CA ASP A 32 -6.10 27.46 2.94
C ASP A 32 -5.81 26.09 3.58
N THR A 33 -6.84 25.30 3.88
CA THR A 33 -6.68 23.93 4.35
C THR A 33 -6.07 23.06 3.25
N VAL A 34 -6.58 23.15 2.01
CA VAL A 34 -6.03 22.43 0.85
C VAL A 34 -4.56 22.82 0.61
N LYS A 35 -4.26 24.12 0.61
CA LYS A 35 -2.90 24.62 0.49
C LYS A 35 -1.98 24.12 1.60
N GLY A 36 -2.49 24.05 2.84
CA GLY A 36 -1.77 23.50 3.98
C GLY A 36 -1.42 22.02 3.81
N TRP A 37 -2.35 21.23 3.30
CA TRP A 37 -2.10 19.83 2.95
C TRP A 37 -1.09 19.68 1.82
N GLU A 38 -1.25 20.43 0.74
CA GLU A 38 -0.36 20.38 -0.43
C GLU A 38 1.07 20.85 -0.15
N ARG A 39 1.26 21.65 0.88
CA ARG A 39 2.59 22.13 1.36
C ARG A 39 3.17 21.29 2.48
N ASN A 40 2.52 20.18 2.85
CA ASN A 40 2.91 19.32 3.97
C ASN A 40 2.95 20.06 5.35
N ILE A 41 2.26 21.19 5.48
CA ILE A 41 2.12 21.91 6.75
C ILE A 41 1.16 21.18 7.67
N ARG A 42 0.18 20.50 7.09
CA ARG A 42 -0.84 19.70 7.79
C ARG A 42 -1.05 18.40 7.05
N ILE A 43 -1.38 17.35 7.81
CA ILE A 43 -1.75 16.03 7.26
C ILE A 43 -3.28 15.94 7.27
N PRO A 44 -3.93 15.56 6.15
CA PRO A 44 -5.37 15.35 6.12
C PRO A 44 -5.76 14.18 7.03
N SER A 45 -6.95 14.23 7.60
CA SER A 45 -7.50 13.09 8.34
C SER A 45 -7.87 11.95 7.37
N ASN A 46 -7.96 10.72 7.89
CA ASN A 46 -8.39 9.56 7.10
C ASN A 46 -9.74 9.80 6.41
N TYR A 47 -10.66 10.52 7.08
CA TYR A 47 -11.97 10.89 6.50
C TYR A 47 -11.81 11.71 5.21
N HIS A 48 -10.97 12.75 5.23
CA HIS A 48 -10.73 13.55 4.03
C HIS A 48 -9.99 12.78 2.94
N VAL A 49 -9.08 11.88 3.33
CA VAL A 49 -8.40 11.00 2.36
C VAL A 49 -9.41 10.05 1.67
N CYS A 50 -10.39 9.51 2.40
CA CYS A 50 -11.47 8.72 1.79
C CYS A 50 -12.25 9.56 0.75
N LEU A 51 -12.66 10.78 1.10
CA LEU A 51 -13.35 11.67 0.16
C LEU A 51 -12.48 11.99 -1.09
N MET A 52 -11.20 12.24 -0.90
CA MET A 52 -10.25 12.46 -2.01
C MET A 52 -10.18 11.26 -2.94
N VAL A 53 -10.09 10.06 -2.37
CA VAL A 53 -10.03 8.80 -3.13
C VAL A 53 -11.32 8.55 -3.89
N ASP A 54 -12.48 8.81 -3.28
CA ASP A 54 -13.77 8.69 -3.95
C ASP A 54 -13.89 9.65 -5.15
N LEU A 55 -13.34 10.86 -5.03
CA LEU A 55 -13.34 11.85 -6.11
C LEU A 55 -12.36 11.53 -7.25
N CYS A 56 -11.19 10.97 -6.96
CA CYS A 56 -10.20 10.65 -7.98
C CYS A 56 -10.29 9.20 -8.50
N GLY A 57 -11.03 8.33 -7.82
CA GLY A 57 -11.21 6.94 -8.21
C GLY A 57 -9.99 6.02 -7.97
N GLU A 58 -8.96 6.51 -7.25
CA GLU A 58 -7.71 5.77 -7.08
C GLU A 58 -7.38 5.45 -5.61
N SER A 59 -7.73 4.25 -5.16
CA SER A 59 -7.47 3.77 -3.80
C SER A 59 -5.97 3.67 -3.43
N TRP A 60 -5.07 3.73 -4.40
CA TRP A 60 -3.63 3.82 -4.18
C TRP A 60 -3.24 4.97 -3.24
N TYR A 61 -3.91 6.12 -3.36
CA TYR A 61 -3.61 7.27 -2.50
C TYR A 61 -3.96 7.02 -1.03
N ALA A 62 -5.03 6.27 -0.76
CA ALA A 62 -5.36 5.87 0.61
C ALA A 62 -4.30 4.94 1.20
N TYR A 63 -3.85 3.93 0.44
CA TYR A 63 -2.77 3.06 0.86
C TYR A 63 -1.49 3.85 1.17
N LYS A 64 -1.10 4.74 0.27
CA LYS A 64 0.10 5.57 0.44
C LYS A 64 0.01 6.48 1.66
N HIS A 65 -1.15 7.08 1.91
CA HIS A 65 -1.38 7.87 3.10
C HIS A 65 -1.20 7.04 4.39
N LEU A 66 -1.86 5.89 4.47
CA LEU A 66 -1.73 4.99 5.62
C LEU A 66 -0.29 4.52 5.80
N ARG A 67 0.40 4.15 4.72
CA ARG A 67 1.79 3.73 4.77
C ARG A 67 2.70 4.82 5.34
N GLN A 68 2.51 6.06 4.91
CA GLN A 68 3.32 7.19 5.37
C GLN A 68 3.00 7.63 6.80
N THR A 69 1.73 7.60 7.19
CA THR A 69 1.31 8.02 8.54
C THR A 69 1.51 6.94 9.61
N SER A 70 1.67 5.69 9.21
CA SER A 70 1.88 4.55 10.10
C SER A 70 3.21 3.81 9.88
N ASP A 71 4.17 4.44 9.23
CA ASP A 71 5.47 3.85 8.89
C ASP A 71 6.23 3.33 10.13
N CYS A 72 6.18 4.08 11.21
CA CYS A 72 6.80 3.69 12.48
C CYS A 72 6.23 2.40 13.10
N LEU A 73 5.04 1.96 12.66
CA LEU A 73 4.41 0.73 13.16
C LEU A 73 4.85 -0.51 12.38
N GLY A 74 5.45 -0.35 11.18
CA GLY A 74 5.91 -1.47 10.35
C GLY A 74 4.81 -2.45 9.92
N VAL A 75 3.54 -2.03 9.96
CA VAL A 75 2.36 -2.92 9.73
C VAL A 75 2.10 -3.16 8.25
N LEU A 76 2.33 -2.12 7.43
CA LEU A 76 2.08 -2.19 5.99
C LEU A 76 3.39 -2.44 5.24
N PRO A 77 3.40 -3.35 4.24
CA PRO A 77 4.58 -3.59 3.42
C PRO A 77 4.94 -2.33 2.62
N ASP A 78 6.23 -2.16 2.36
CA ASP A 78 6.69 -1.16 1.42
C ASP A 78 6.41 -1.66 0.00
N THR A 79 5.71 -0.86 -0.79
CA THR A 79 5.34 -1.23 -2.15
C THR A 79 5.34 0.00 -3.06
N GLU A 80 5.76 -0.21 -4.30
CA GLU A 80 5.80 0.81 -5.34
C GLU A 80 4.75 0.50 -6.40
N ARG A 81 4.16 1.55 -6.97
CA ARG A 81 3.28 1.40 -8.12
C ARG A 81 4.09 1.00 -9.36
N GLN A 82 3.66 -0.05 -10.04
CA GLN A 82 4.35 -0.62 -11.19
C GLN A 82 3.36 -0.95 -12.30
N PRO A 83 3.83 -1.05 -13.57
CA PRO A 83 3.01 -1.55 -14.66
C PRO A 83 2.46 -2.95 -14.37
N LEU A 84 1.19 -3.19 -14.72
CA LEU A 84 0.48 -4.45 -14.44
C LEU A 84 1.26 -5.71 -14.84
N PRO A 85 1.87 -5.82 -16.03
CA PRO A 85 2.61 -7.03 -16.40
C PRO A 85 3.77 -7.35 -15.45
N LEU A 86 4.49 -6.33 -15.01
CA LEU A 86 5.63 -6.49 -14.10
C LEU A 86 5.15 -6.90 -12.69
N ALA A 87 4.07 -6.32 -12.21
CA ALA A 87 3.47 -6.68 -10.92
C ALA A 87 2.99 -8.14 -10.91
N VAL A 88 2.37 -8.60 -12.00
CA VAL A 88 1.95 -10.00 -12.18
C VAL A 88 3.15 -10.95 -12.13
N ILE A 89 4.20 -10.68 -12.93
CA ILE A 89 5.40 -11.51 -12.99
C ILE A 89 6.06 -11.60 -11.60
N ARG A 90 6.17 -10.49 -10.91
CA ARG A 90 6.75 -10.44 -9.55
C ARG A 90 5.99 -11.33 -8.56
N LEU A 91 4.67 -11.21 -8.52
CA LEU A 91 3.84 -12.00 -7.61
C LEU A 91 3.93 -13.49 -7.95
N VAL A 92 3.75 -13.85 -9.22
CA VAL A 92 3.77 -15.25 -9.67
C VAL A 92 5.12 -15.90 -9.35
N ASN A 93 6.23 -15.23 -9.63
CA ASN A 93 7.56 -15.76 -9.33
C ASN A 93 7.77 -16.00 -7.81
N ARG A 94 7.26 -15.12 -6.94
CA ARG A 94 7.34 -15.33 -5.49
C ARG A 94 6.52 -16.53 -5.03
N ILE A 95 5.30 -16.68 -5.55
CA ILE A 95 4.44 -17.81 -5.23
C ILE A 95 5.08 -19.14 -5.67
N ILE A 96 5.59 -19.19 -6.92
CA ILE A 96 6.27 -20.38 -7.44
C ILE A 96 7.49 -20.72 -6.58
N ARG A 97 8.34 -19.75 -6.27
CA ARG A 97 9.53 -19.97 -5.43
C ARG A 97 9.16 -20.50 -4.04
N PHE A 98 8.12 -19.96 -3.41
CA PHE A 98 7.61 -20.43 -2.12
C PHE A 98 7.18 -21.89 -2.17
N ALA A 99 6.48 -22.29 -3.22
CA ALA A 99 6.05 -23.67 -3.44
C ALA A 99 7.24 -24.60 -3.76
N ASP A 100 8.15 -24.20 -4.64
CA ASP A 100 9.33 -25.00 -5.03
C ASP A 100 10.26 -25.27 -3.85
N GLN A 101 10.33 -24.36 -2.89
CA GLN A 101 11.09 -24.55 -1.65
C GLN A 101 10.36 -25.39 -0.60
N ASN A 102 9.15 -25.88 -0.90
CA ASN A 102 8.29 -26.64 0.00
C ASN A 102 7.97 -25.90 1.31
N ARG A 103 7.83 -24.58 1.27
CA ARG A 103 7.54 -23.74 2.45
C ARG A 103 6.18 -24.08 3.07
N ASP A 104 5.21 -24.45 2.25
CA ASP A 104 3.89 -24.97 2.68
C ASP A 104 4.04 -26.20 3.59
N LYS A 105 4.88 -27.18 3.21
CA LYS A 105 5.13 -28.39 3.98
C LYS A 105 5.88 -28.09 5.28
N GLN A 106 6.85 -27.19 5.21
CA GLN A 106 7.60 -26.77 6.40
C GLN A 106 6.70 -26.09 7.43
N LEU A 107 5.76 -25.22 6.97
CA LEU A 107 4.77 -24.60 7.86
C LEU A 107 3.84 -25.62 8.50
N LEU A 108 3.36 -26.61 7.74
CA LEU A 108 2.54 -27.70 8.28
C LEU A 108 3.28 -28.51 9.35
N GLN A 109 4.56 -28.77 9.15
CA GLN A 109 5.43 -29.45 10.10
C GLN A 109 5.61 -28.66 11.39
N ILE A 110 5.90 -27.36 11.30
CA ILE A 110 6.05 -26.47 12.45
C ILE A 110 4.72 -26.34 13.23
N ALA A 111 3.58 -26.40 12.54
CA ALA A 111 2.27 -26.27 13.16
C ALA A 111 1.77 -27.55 13.86
N GLU A 112 2.50 -28.68 13.75
CA GLU A 112 2.01 -30.00 14.19
C GLU A 112 1.73 -30.06 15.70
N ASP A 113 2.59 -29.46 16.52
CA ASP A 113 2.43 -29.43 17.98
C ASP A 113 1.87 -28.09 18.51
N GLY A 114 1.62 -27.12 17.63
CA GLY A 114 1.04 -25.82 17.97
C GLY A 114 2.00 -24.84 18.66
N THR A 115 3.31 -25.14 18.69
CA THR A 115 4.35 -24.27 19.28
C THR A 115 5.53 -24.16 18.32
N ILE A 116 6.30 -23.09 18.46
CA ILE A 116 7.52 -22.89 17.64
C ILE A 116 8.73 -23.02 18.58
N ASP A 117 9.47 -24.11 18.47
CA ASP A 117 10.64 -24.34 19.29
C ASP A 117 11.88 -23.53 18.80
N GLU A 118 13.00 -23.63 19.54
CA GLU A 118 14.23 -22.89 19.21
C GLU A 118 14.86 -23.34 17.89
N LYS A 119 14.64 -24.58 17.45
CA LYS A 119 15.20 -25.13 16.21
C LYS A 119 14.35 -24.70 15.00
N GLU A 120 13.07 -24.56 15.20
CA GLU A 120 12.11 -24.17 14.16
C GLU A 120 12.08 -22.66 13.93
N ARG A 121 12.38 -21.87 14.97
CA ARG A 121 12.34 -20.41 14.94
C ARG A 121 13.05 -19.79 13.72
N PRO A 122 14.30 -20.18 13.37
CA PRO A 122 15.00 -19.56 12.23
C PRO A 122 14.29 -19.79 10.89
N ILE A 123 13.79 -21.01 10.67
CA ILE A 123 13.08 -21.35 9.42
C ILE A 123 11.69 -20.71 9.36
N TYR A 124 11.00 -20.65 10.50
CA TYR A 124 9.73 -19.95 10.61
C TYR A 124 9.89 -18.46 10.29
N ASP A 125 10.87 -17.79 10.87
CA ASP A 125 11.13 -16.36 10.62
C ASP A 125 11.53 -16.09 9.16
N GLU A 126 12.23 -17.03 8.51
CA GLU A 126 12.54 -16.94 7.08
C GLU A 126 11.26 -17.04 6.23
N ILE A 127 10.41 -18.04 6.53
CA ILE A 127 9.12 -18.22 5.82
C ILE A 127 8.22 -17.00 6.00
N VAL A 128 8.13 -16.43 7.20
CA VAL A 128 7.34 -15.22 7.46
C VAL A 128 7.86 -14.04 6.65
N ARG A 129 9.16 -13.88 6.49
CA ARG A 129 9.74 -12.84 5.61
C ARG A 129 9.35 -13.05 4.15
N GLU A 130 9.43 -14.29 3.64
CA GLU A 130 8.99 -14.62 2.28
C GLU A 130 7.50 -14.37 2.07
N LEU A 131 6.66 -14.67 3.06
CA LEU A 131 5.23 -14.35 3.03
C LEU A 131 4.98 -12.84 3.01
N ASN A 132 5.73 -12.07 3.79
CA ASN A 132 5.63 -10.60 3.75
C ASN A 132 6.03 -10.05 2.37
N ASP A 133 7.02 -10.64 1.71
CA ASP A 133 7.40 -10.28 0.33
C ASP A 133 6.28 -10.62 -0.68
N ILE A 134 5.56 -11.73 -0.48
CA ILE A 134 4.37 -12.08 -1.27
C ILE A 134 3.25 -11.08 -1.03
N VAL A 135 2.99 -10.71 0.22
CA VAL A 135 2.00 -9.69 0.58
C VAL A 135 2.34 -8.35 -0.09
N GLY A 136 3.59 -7.91 -0.03
CA GLY A 136 4.04 -6.69 -0.72
C GLY A 136 3.81 -6.75 -2.23
N ALA A 137 4.13 -7.89 -2.87
CA ALA A 137 3.88 -8.09 -4.29
C ALA A 137 2.37 -8.13 -4.63
N ALA A 138 1.54 -8.67 -3.75
CA ALA A 138 0.08 -8.65 -3.90
C ALA A 138 -0.49 -7.22 -3.84
N TYR A 139 0.02 -6.37 -2.92
CA TYR A 139 -0.34 -4.95 -2.91
C TYR A 139 0.16 -4.21 -4.15
N THR A 140 1.38 -4.51 -4.63
CA THR A 140 1.88 -3.95 -5.89
C THR A 140 0.95 -4.31 -7.06
N LEU A 141 0.47 -5.55 -7.13
CA LEU A 141 -0.49 -5.97 -8.16
C LEU A 141 -1.83 -5.26 -8.00
N ARG A 142 -2.37 -5.17 -6.78
CA ARG A 142 -3.65 -4.51 -6.49
C ARG A 142 -3.69 -3.06 -6.98
N TYR A 143 -2.56 -2.35 -6.87
CA TYR A 143 -2.44 -0.93 -7.20
C TYR A 143 -1.63 -0.68 -8.47
N ALA A 144 -1.40 -1.71 -9.30
CA ALA A 144 -0.64 -1.60 -10.53
C ALA A 144 -1.26 -0.58 -11.50
N GLU A 145 -0.42 0.06 -12.29
CA GLU A 145 -0.86 0.93 -13.38
C GLU A 145 -1.63 0.12 -14.42
N GLY A 146 -2.82 0.57 -14.78
CA GLY A 146 -3.72 -0.13 -15.69
C GLY A 146 -4.63 -1.17 -15.03
N ALA A 147 -4.57 -1.32 -13.70
CA ALA A 147 -5.49 -2.17 -12.93
C ALA A 147 -6.78 -1.44 -12.49
N SER A 148 -7.00 -0.21 -12.96
CA SER A 148 -8.22 0.55 -12.65
C SER A 148 -9.44 -0.21 -13.16
N TYR A 149 -10.36 -0.49 -12.26
CA TYR A 149 -11.68 -0.97 -12.67
C TYR A 149 -12.39 0.18 -13.39
N GLU A 150 -12.68 0.01 -14.66
CA GLU A 150 -13.69 0.84 -15.31
C GLU A 150 -14.99 0.60 -14.54
N GLN A 151 -15.45 1.62 -13.81
CA GLN A 151 -16.77 1.59 -13.20
C GLN A 151 -17.78 1.61 -14.36
N THR A 152 -18.34 0.46 -14.64
CA THR A 152 -19.48 0.29 -15.54
C THR A 152 -20.72 0.83 -14.85
#